data_65660b9ebf53ba8e94a5de5d82ec9af9
#
_entry.id   65660b9ebf53ba8e94a5de5d82ec9af9
#
_cell.length_a   1.000
_cell.length_b   1.000
_cell.length_c   1.000
_cell.angle_alpha   90.00
_cell.angle_beta   90.00
_cell.angle_gamma   90.00
#
_symmetry.space_group_name_H-M   'P 1'
#
loop_
_entity.id
_entity.type
_entity.pdbx_description
1 polymer ?
#
loop_
_entity_poly.entity_id
_entity_poly.type
_entity_poly.pdbx_seq_one_letter_code
_entity_poly.pdbx_strand_id
1 'polypeptide(L)'
;MFSSGKSIAAIVTALMVDRGLLDYDEKVATYWPEFAQNGKENITIADVLRHEGGLAHIRQAMNIYDTLKDNLKDNAMGEMIENCKPYYLKTNFNHDGTLSYRSYHSVSRGWVLNEIVRRVDQENRTIGEILRKMSTFHTYIVD
;
A
#
# COMPACT_ATOMS: atom_id res chain seq x y z
N MET A 1 11.50 -2.39 14.77
CA MET A 1 11.61 -1.73 13.44
C MET A 1 10.21 -1.26 12.98
N PHE A 2 9.64 -0.22 13.59
CA PHE A 2 8.27 0.19 13.26
C PHE A 2 8.18 0.89 11.88
N SER A 3 8.47 2.17 11.81
CA SER A 3 8.27 2.94 10.58
C SER A 3 9.33 2.74 9.50
N SER A 4 10.47 2.14 9.82
CA SER A 4 11.49 1.74 8.83
C SER A 4 10.96 0.71 7.80
N GLY A 5 9.98 -0.09 8.17
CA GLY A 5 9.29 -0.98 7.23
C GLY A 5 8.59 -0.27 6.08
N LYS A 6 8.24 1.01 6.25
CA LYS A 6 7.64 1.82 5.17
C LYS A 6 8.63 2.10 4.04
N SER A 7 9.92 2.27 4.35
CA SER A 7 10.96 2.42 3.33
C SER A 7 11.10 1.16 2.49
N ILE A 8 11.02 0.00 3.13
CA ILE A 8 11.06 -1.30 2.46
C ILE A 8 9.87 -1.47 1.52
N ALA A 9 8.66 -1.16 1.98
CA ALA A 9 7.47 -1.21 1.13
C ALA A 9 7.60 -0.26 -0.07
N ALA A 10 8.17 0.94 0.12
CA ALA A 10 8.42 1.88 -0.97
C ALA A 10 9.44 1.34 -1.98
N ILE A 11 10.51 0.68 -1.52
CA ILE A 11 11.51 0.06 -2.41
C ILE A 11 10.89 -1.05 -3.25
N VAL A 12 10.06 -1.92 -2.66
CA VAL A 12 9.38 -2.97 -3.42
C VAL A 12 8.39 -2.37 -4.43
N THR A 13 7.67 -1.32 -4.05
CA THR A 13 6.79 -0.60 -4.99
C THR A 13 7.60 0.00 -6.15
N ALA A 14 8.74 0.63 -5.86
CA ALA A 14 9.63 1.15 -6.89
C ALA A 14 10.15 0.04 -7.84
N LEU A 15 10.45 -1.14 -7.31
CA LEU A 15 10.82 -2.30 -8.12
C LEU A 15 9.67 -2.75 -9.05
N MET A 16 8.41 -2.68 -8.60
CA MET A 16 7.26 -2.97 -9.46
C MET A 16 7.09 -1.94 -10.57
N VAL A 17 7.38 -0.67 -10.27
CA VAL A 17 7.39 0.40 -11.29
C VAL A 17 8.52 0.20 -12.30
N ASP A 18 9.73 -0.08 -11.85
CA ASP A 18 10.89 -0.36 -12.71
C ASP A 18 10.63 -1.54 -13.67
N ARG A 19 9.85 -2.51 -13.24
CA ARG A 19 9.42 -3.66 -14.05
C ARG A 19 8.21 -3.38 -14.95
N GLY A 20 7.68 -2.18 -14.95
CA GLY A 20 6.50 -1.81 -15.74
C GLY A 20 5.19 -2.43 -15.24
N LEU A 21 5.15 -2.94 -14.01
CA LEU A 21 3.96 -3.55 -13.40
C LEU A 21 3.10 -2.52 -12.67
N LEU A 22 3.65 -1.38 -12.30
CA LEU A 22 2.96 -0.25 -11.68
C LEU A 22 3.42 1.06 -12.33
N ASP A 23 2.57 2.08 -12.23
CA ASP A 23 2.91 3.47 -12.51
C ASP A 23 2.50 4.33 -11.31
N TYR A 24 3.33 5.29 -10.91
CA TYR A 24 3.06 6.14 -9.76
C TYR A 24 1.85 7.06 -9.98
N ASP A 25 1.66 7.52 -11.20
CA ASP A 25 0.59 8.46 -11.57
C ASP A 25 -0.74 7.75 -11.90
N GLU A 26 -0.69 6.44 -12.06
CA GLU A 26 -1.88 5.64 -12.28
C GLU A 26 -2.71 5.48 -10.99
N LYS A 27 -4.03 5.34 -11.21
CA LYS A 27 -4.98 5.11 -10.13
C LYS A 27 -4.79 3.71 -9.53
N VAL A 28 -4.94 3.60 -8.23
CA VAL A 28 -4.97 2.29 -7.55
C VAL A 28 -6.02 1.38 -8.17
N ALA A 29 -7.17 1.95 -8.55
CA ALA A 29 -8.29 1.24 -9.18
C ALA A 29 -7.93 0.55 -10.50
N THR A 30 -6.90 1.01 -11.22
CA THR A 30 -6.39 0.35 -12.43
C THR A 30 -5.86 -1.05 -12.14
N TYR A 31 -5.23 -1.23 -10.98
CA TYR A 31 -4.64 -2.50 -10.53
C TYR A 31 -5.53 -3.26 -9.55
N TRP A 32 -6.45 -2.55 -8.92
CA TRP A 32 -7.36 -3.06 -7.90
C TRP A 32 -8.74 -2.42 -8.05
N PRO A 33 -9.59 -2.92 -8.98
CA PRO A 33 -10.90 -2.33 -9.30
C PRO A 33 -11.83 -2.20 -8.08
N GLU A 34 -11.82 -3.17 -7.18
CA GLU A 34 -12.67 -3.17 -5.98
C GLU A 34 -12.28 -2.07 -4.98
N PHE A 35 -11.08 -1.53 -5.09
CA PHE A 35 -10.65 -0.36 -4.32
C PHE A 35 -11.48 0.88 -4.63
N ALA A 36 -11.97 1.01 -5.88
CA ALA A 36 -12.73 2.16 -6.39
C ALA A 36 -14.12 2.29 -5.75
N GLN A 37 -14.20 2.30 -4.44
CA GLN A 37 -15.42 2.43 -3.67
C GLN A 37 -15.33 3.57 -2.67
N ASN A 38 -16.48 4.09 -2.26
CA ASN A 38 -16.60 5.04 -1.16
C ASN A 38 -15.80 6.34 -1.37
N GLY A 39 -15.54 6.76 -2.61
CA GLY A 39 -14.81 8.00 -2.93
C GLY A 39 -13.29 7.80 -3.06
N LYS A 40 -12.82 6.58 -3.36
CA LYS A 40 -11.40 6.25 -3.58
C LYS A 40 -11.00 6.17 -5.06
N GLU A 41 -11.92 6.45 -5.99
CA GLU A 41 -11.80 6.21 -7.44
C GLU A 41 -10.60 6.93 -8.08
N ASN A 42 -10.16 8.03 -7.48
CA ASN A 42 -9.11 8.88 -8.04
C ASN A 42 -7.78 8.83 -7.29
N ILE A 43 -7.68 7.98 -6.25
CA ILE A 43 -6.44 7.84 -5.48
C ILE A 43 -5.38 7.15 -6.35
N THR A 44 -4.22 7.79 -6.51
CA THR A 44 -3.07 7.26 -7.25
C THR A 44 -2.12 6.45 -6.36
N ILE A 45 -1.23 5.69 -6.98
CA ILE A 45 -0.14 4.99 -6.28
C ILE A 45 0.74 6.01 -5.53
N ALA A 46 1.03 7.15 -6.16
CA ALA A 46 1.79 8.24 -5.54
C ALA A 46 1.08 8.82 -4.30
N ASP A 47 -0.25 8.98 -4.33
CA ASP A 47 -1.00 9.49 -3.18
C ASP A 47 -0.90 8.57 -1.96
N VAL A 48 -0.96 7.25 -2.19
CA VAL A 48 -0.75 6.26 -1.13
C VAL A 48 0.67 6.39 -0.56
N LEU A 49 1.69 6.49 -1.41
CA LEU A 49 3.09 6.61 -1.01
C LEU A 49 3.36 7.91 -0.24
N ARG A 50 2.74 9.01 -0.61
CA ARG A 50 2.88 10.34 0.02
C ARG A 50 1.98 10.55 1.24
N HIS A 51 1.19 9.53 1.64
CA HIS A 51 0.21 9.65 2.73
C HIS A 51 -0.96 10.62 2.42
N GLU A 52 -1.35 10.74 1.18
CA GLU A 52 -2.39 11.64 0.67
C GLU A 52 -3.68 10.92 0.29
N GLY A 53 -3.71 9.59 0.35
CA GLY A 53 -4.87 8.78 -0.02
C GLY A 53 -6.05 8.79 0.97
N GLY A 54 -5.99 9.57 2.06
CA GLY A 54 -7.10 9.65 3.03
C GLY A 54 -7.36 8.39 3.85
N LEU A 55 -6.46 7.41 3.83
CA LEU A 55 -6.62 6.10 4.47
C LEU A 55 -5.85 5.97 5.79
N ALA A 56 -5.58 7.08 6.47
CA ALA A 56 -4.87 7.08 7.75
C ALA A 56 -5.58 6.27 8.83
N HIS A 57 -6.91 6.19 8.76
CA HIS A 57 -7.75 5.51 9.73
C HIS A 57 -8.66 4.48 9.04
N ILE A 58 -8.30 3.21 9.13
CA ILE A 58 -9.22 2.12 8.82
C ILE A 58 -10.09 1.93 10.07
N ARG A 59 -11.35 2.29 9.99
CA ARG A 59 -12.28 2.29 11.14
C ARG A 59 -12.75 0.90 11.54
N GLN A 60 -12.49 -0.11 10.74
CA GLN A 60 -12.81 -1.49 11.06
C GLN A 60 -11.75 -2.07 12.01
N ALA A 61 -12.18 -2.76 13.05
CA ALA A 61 -11.27 -3.43 13.97
C ALA A 61 -10.53 -4.55 13.23
N MET A 62 -9.20 -4.42 13.11
CA MET A 62 -8.35 -5.47 12.59
C MET A 62 -8.14 -6.54 13.65
N ASN A 63 -8.38 -7.79 13.29
CA ASN A 63 -7.94 -8.93 14.08
C ASN A 63 -6.53 -9.34 13.63
N ILE A 64 -5.70 -9.80 14.56
CA ILE A 64 -4.37 -10.29 14.23
C ILE A 64 -4.43 -11.46 13.22
N TYR A 65 -5.49 -12.26 13.27
CA TYR A 65 -5.70 -13.36 12.32
C TYR A 65 -5.87 -12.88 10.87
N ASP A 66 -6.42 -11.67 10.64
CA ASP A 66 -6.59 -11.10 9.30
C ASP A 66 -5.23 -10.83 8.62
N THR A 67 -4.17 -10.73 9.41
CA THR A 67 -2.80 -10.47 8.95
C THR A 67 -2.01 -11.76 8.65
N LEU A 68 -2.58 -12.93 8.94
CA LEU A 68 -1.95 -14.20 8.62
C LEU A 68 -1.89 -14.40 7.10
N LYS A 69 -0.84 -15.08 6.64
CA LYS A 69 -0.53 -15.24 5.22
C LYS A 69 -1.69 -15.78 4.40
N ASP A 70 -2.37 -16.80 4.88
CA ASP A 70 -3.48 -17.43 4.16
C ASP A 70 -4.68 -16.47 4.09
N ASN A 71 -5.04 -15.82 5.19
CA ASN A 71 -6.12 -14.84 5.23
C ASN A 71 -5.81 -13.58 4.39
N LEU A 72 -4.54 -13.18 4.28
CA LEU A 72 -4.13 -12.13 3.34
C LEU A 72 -4.39 -12.55 1.89
N LYS A 73 -4.12 -13.80 1.55
CA LYS A 73 -4.38 -14.34 0.21
C LYS A 73 -5.87 -14.50 -0.08
N ASP A 74 -6.67 -14.72 0.96
CA ASP A 74 -8.15 -14.75 0.90
C ASP A 74 -8.80 -13.35 0.95
N ASN A 75 -7.99 -12.29 0.78
CA ASN A 75 -8.41 -10.89 0.68
C ASN A 75 -8.96 -10.25 1.97
N ALA A 76 -8.73 -10.82 3.14
CA ALA A 76 -9.26 -10.27 4.40
C ALA A 76 -8.90 -8.80 4.64
N MET A 77 -7.64 -8.42 4.42
CA MET A 77 -7.18 -7.03 4.50
C MET A 77 -7.69 -6.19 3.33
N GLY A 78 -7.79 -6.78 2.15
CA GLY A 78 -8.33 -6.11 0.96
C GLY A 78 -9.77 -5.67 1.19
N GLU A 79 -10.64 -6.53 1.66
CA GLU A 79 -12.04 -6.22 1.94
C GLU A 79 -12.20 -5.06 2.95
N MET A 80 -11.37 -5.03 3.99
CA MET A 80 -11.39 -3.92 4.96
C MET A 80 -11.02 -2.59 4.29
N ILE A 81 -10.02 -2.59 3.41
CA ILE A 81 -9.57 -1.40 2.68
C ILE A 81 -10.61 -0.98 1.64
N GLU A 82 -11.18 -1.92 0.92
CA GLU A 82 -12.24 -1.71 -0.07
C GLU A 82 -13.46 -1.03 0.54
N ASN A 83 -13.89 -1.49 1.71
CA ASN A 83 -15.03 -0.94 2.44
C ASN A 83 -14.71 0.37 3.18
N CYS A 84 -13.43 0.71 3.35
CA CYS A 84 -13.03 1.92 4.05
C CYS A 84 -13.40 3.16 3.24
N LYS A 85 -13.94 4.18 3.94
CA LYS A 85 -14.17 5.51 3.39
C LYS A 85 -12.97 6.40 3.66
N PRO A 86 -12.41 7.12 2.67
CA PRO A 86 -11.31 8.02 2.90
C PRO A 86 -11.72 9.18 3.81
N TYR A 87 -10.80 9.61 4.66
CA TYR A 87 -10.98 10.75 5.54
C TYR A 87 -9.78 11.68 5.43
N TYR A 88 -10.05 12.92 5.07
CA TYR A 88 -9.04 13.95 4.91
C TYR A 88 -9.14 14.97 6.03
N LEU A 89 -8.04 15.19 6.75
CA LEU A 89 -7.94 16.24 7.74
C LEU A 89 -7.77 17.59 7.04
N LYS A 90 -8.77 18.47 7.18
CA LYS A 90 -8.75 19.83 6.60
C LYS A 90 -7.92 20.84 7.41
N THR A 91 -7.00 20.38 8.25
CA THR A 91 -6.23 21.24 9.16
C THR A 91 -4.78 21.42 8.77
N ASN A 92 -4.31 20.69 7.77
CA ASN A 92 -2.93 20.77 7.31
C ASN A 92 -2.83 21.68 6.09
N PHE A 93 -1.77 22.46 6.02
CA PHE A 93 -1.46 23.31 4.88
C PHE A 93 -0.08 22.97 4.33
N ASN A 94 0.05 23.03 3.02
CA ASN A 94 1.33 22.96 2.34
C ASN A 94 2.15 24.25 2.61
N HIS A 95 3.43 24.21 2.24
CA HIS A 95 4.33 25.35 2.43
C HIS A 95 3.88 26.62 1.65
N ASP A 96 3.11 26.45 0.60
CA ASP A 96 2.53 27.53 -0.23
C ASP A 96 1.16 28.02 0.29
N GLY A 97 0.70 27.54 1.43
CA GLY A 97 -0.60 27.88 2.03
C GLY A 97 -1.80 27.14 1.44
N THR A 98 -1.61 26.27 0.46
CA THR A 98 -2.69 25.42 -0.07
C THR A 98 -3.05 24.31 0.92
N LEU A 99 -4.30 23.82 0.85
CA LEU A 99 -4.77 22.74 1.72
C LEU A 99 -3.99 21.45 1.44
N SER A 100 -3.37 20.88 2.47
CA SER A 100 -2.71 19.58 2.39
C SER A 100 -3.67 18.48 2.80
N TYR A 101 -3.78 17.45 1.99
CA TYR A 101 -4.51 16.22 2.31
C TYR A 101 -3.63 15.17 3.00
N ARG A 102 -2.36 15.52 3.27
CA ARG A 102 -1.38 14.60 3.86
C ARG A 102 -1.71 14.32 5.32
N SER A 103 -1.91 13.06 5.65
CA SER A 103 -2.10 12.56 7.01
C SER A 103 -1.33 11.25 7.17
N TYR A 104 -0.48 11.16 8.18
CA TYR A 104 0.40 10.00 8.36
C TYR A 104 -0.38 8.69 8.52
N HIS A 105 -0.29 7.82 7.53
CA HIS A 105 -0.88 6.49 7.51
C HIS A 105 0.05 5.53 8.27
N SER A 106 -0.03 5.55 9.59
CA SER A 106 0.91 4.84 10.47
C SER A 106 0.93 3.33 10.22
N VAL A 107 -0.22 2.73 10.03
CA VAL A 107 -0.42 1.28 9.83
C VAL A 107 -0.90 0.98 8.41
N SER A 108 -1.92 1.68 7.96
CA SER A 108 -2.67 1.35 6.74
C SER A 108 -1.87 1.42 5.44
N ARG A 109 -0.90 2.36 5.33
CA ARG A 109 -0.08 2.48 4.11
C ARG A 109 0.61 1.16 3.73
N GLY A 110 1.18 0.47 4.72
CA GLY A 110 1.85 -0.81 4.48
C GLY A 110 0.91 -1.87 3.94
N TRP A 111 -0.30 -1.95 4.48
CA TRP A 111 -1.31 -2.90 4.03
C TRP A 111 -1.84 -2.56 2.63
N VAL A 112 -2.14 -1.28 2.36
CA VAL A 112 -2.58 -0.85 1.03
C VAL A 112 -1.52 -1.18 -0.03
N LEU A 113 -0.25 -0.86 0.23
CA LEU A 113 0.84 -1.19 -0.71
C LEU A 113 1.03 -2.71 -0.86
N ASN A 114 0.89 -3.47 0.22
CA ASN A 114 0.97 -4.94 0.15
C ASN A 114 -0.12 -5.52 -0.75
N GLU A 115 -1.35 -5.02 -0.63
CA GLU A 115 -2.47 -5.46 -1.45
C GLU A 115 -2.30 -5.07 -2.93
N ILE A 116 -1.77 -3.87 -3.21
CA ILE A 116 -1.46 -3.44 -4.58
C ILE A 116 -0.38 -4.34 -5.17
N VAL A 117 0.74 -4.51 -4.48
CA VAL A 117 1.88 -5.32 -4.94
C VAL A 117 1.45 -6.76 -5.19
N ARG A 118 0.65 -7.35 -4.29
CA ARG A 118 0.15 -8.72 -4.43
C ARG A 118 -0.70 -8.91 -5.69
N ARG A 119 -1.47 -7.90 -6.11
CA ARG A 119 -2.34 -7.98 -7.29
C ARG A 119 -1.59 -7.85 -8.61
N VAL A 120 -0.47 -7.16 -8.62
CA VAL A 120 0.34 -7.02 -9.85
C VAL A 120 1.46 -8.05 -9.95
N ASP A 121 1.80 -8.71 -8.87
CA ASP A 121 2.80 -9.78 -8.86
C ASP A 121 2.22 -11.08 -9.43
N GLN A 122 2.87 -11.65 -10.44
CA GLN A 122 2.40 -12.86 -11.14
C GLN A 122 2.24 -14.08 -10.22
N GLU A 123 3.02 -14.14 -9.14
CA GLU A 123 2.96 -15.22 -8.14
C GLU A 123 2.06 -14.84 -6.94
N ASN A 124 1.36 -13.71 -6.99
CA ASN A 124 0.49 -13.21 -5.91
C ASN A 124 1.23 -13.11 -4.56
N ARG A 125 2.52 -12.70 -4.58
CA ARG A 125 3.36 -12.60 -3.40
C ARG A 125 3.10 -11.32 -2.64
N THR A 126 3.17 -11.42 -1.33
CA THR A 126 3.25 -10.27 -0.43
C THR A 126 4.62 -9.57 -0.56
N ILE A 127 4.70 -8.32 -0.13
CA ILE A 127 5.97 -7.56 -0.04
C ILE A 127 7.02 -8.37 0.74
N GLY A 128 6.62 -9.02 1.84
CA GLY A 128 7.52 -9.84 2.65
C GLY A 128 8.05 -11.08 1.91
N GLU A 129 7.24 -11.71 1.08
CA GLU A 129 7.67 -12.86 0.27
C GLU A 129 8.65 -12.45 -0.84
N ILE A 130 8.40 -11.30 -1.49
CA ILE A 130 9.30 -10.74 -2.51
C ILE A 130 10.66 -10.42 -1.89
N LEU A 131 10.68 -9.76 -0.74
CA LEU A 131 11.91 -9.41 -0.02
C LEU A 131 12.71 -10.64 0.38
N ARG A 132 12.04 -11.67 0.90
CA ARG A 132 12.72 -12.91 1.29
C ARG A 132 13.40 -13.57 0.10
N LYS A 133 12.74 -13.60 -1.06
CA LYS A 133 13.31 -14.13 -2.30
C LYS A 133 14.53 -13.30 -2.74
N MET A 134 14.46 -11.97 -2.68
CA MET A 134 15.58 -11.08 -3.01
C MET A 134 16.78 -11.29 -2.07
N SER A 135 16.58 -11.41 -0.76
CA SER A 135 17.65 -11.63 0.19
C SER A 135 18.34 -12.99 0.00
N THR A 136 17.61 -14.02 -0.40
CA THR A 136 18.17 -15.34 -0.68
C THR A 136 19.07 -15.32 -1.91
N PHE A 137 18.74 -14.54 -2.95
CA PHE A 137 19.61 -14.38 -4.12
C PHE A 137 20.93 -13.66 -3.80
N HIS A 138 20.93 -12.75 -2.84
CA HIS A 138 22.15 -12.02 -2.45
C HIS A 138 23.17 -12.92 -1.77
N THR A 139 22.72 -13.95 -1.07
CA THR A 139 23.59 -14.91 -0.39
C THR A 139 24.36 -15.82 -1.36
N TYR A 140 23.86 -16.00 -2.58
CA TYR A 140 24.51 -16.81 -3.63
C TYR A 140 25.49 -16.05 -4.53
N ILE A 141 25.58 -14.72 -4.41
CA ILE A 141 26.42 -13.87 -5.28
C ILE A 141 27.70 -13.43 -4.55
N VAL A 142 27.83 -13.65 -3.26
CA VAL A 142 28.94 -13.16 -2.40
C VAL A 142 29.87 -14.30 -1.94
N ASP A 143 29.64 -15.51 -2.36
CA ASP A 143 30.56 -16.66 -2.25
C ASP A 143 31.19 -16.93 -3.64
#